data_7cef175d5c6d4d41e685d714e2d9e0f4
#
_entry.id   7cef175d5c6d4d41e685d714e2d9e0f4
#
_cell.length_a   1.000
_cell.length_b   1.000
_cell.length_c   1.000
_cell.angle_alpha   90.00
_cell.angle_beta   90.00
_cell.angle_gamma   90.00
#
_symmetry.space_group_name_H-M   'P 1'
#
loop_
_entity.id
_entity.type
_entity.pdbx_description
1 polymer ?
#
loop_
_entity_poly.entity_id
_entity_poly.type
_entity_poly.pdbx_seq_one_letter_code
_entity_poly.pdbx_strand_id
1 'polypeptide(L)'
;PEGLPEQLNKMMHAVKAIPDDGEAYREAILDWVRKGSDSEFALTSDEVIARSQPRSDNEARATACFELGEYFHRLGNGEKAVQWWKEAHRLHPQNLTYKRQAWTLVTTPAGATEYDLMQGPNDVYDSNLVDEVTGEGGFGQFIIRPRL
;
A
#
# COMPACT_ATOMS: atom_id res chain seq x y z
N PRO A 1 -3.78 4.88 -24.55
CA PRO A 1 -5.04 4.56 -25.25
C PRO A 1 -5.93 5.80 -25.24
N GLU A 2 -6.40 6.21 -26.42
CA GLU A 2 -7.34 7.31 -26.57
C GLU A 2 -8.64 6.97 -25.83
N GLY A 3 -9.13 7.89 -25.00
CA GLY A 3 -10.42 7.76 -24.33
C GLY A 3 -10.40 7.37 -22.85
N LEU A 4 -9.25 7.22 -22.23
CA LEU A 4 -9.20 7.01 -20.77
C LEU A 4 -9.44 8.34 -20.02
N PRO A 5 -10.14 8.30 -18.87
CA PRO A 5 -10.23 9.46 -17.99
C PRO A 5 -8.87 10.04 -17.67
N GLU A 6 -8.76 11.36 -17.55
CA GLU A 6 -7.48 12.07 -17.30
C GLU A 6 -6.76 11.52 -16.06
N GLN A 7 -7.50 11.22 -15.00
CA GLN A 7 -6.95 10.67 -13.76
C GLN A 7 -6.32 9.29 -13.98
N LEU A 8 -6.97 8.43 -14.78
CA LEU A 8 -6.42 7.11 -15.10
C LEU A 8 -5.16 7.22 -15.97
N ASN A 9 -5.11 8.19 -16.90
CA ASN A 9 -3.91 8.48 -17.65
C ASN A 9 -2.75 8.94 -16.74
N LYS A 10 -3.00 9.83 -15.78
CA LYS A 10 -2.00 10.25 -14.79
C LYS A 10 -1.46 9.07 -14.00
N MET A 11 -2.34 8.20 -13.51
CA MET A 11 -1.96 6.99 -12.78
C MET A 11 -1.12 6.05 -13.65
N MET A 12 -1.50 5.82 -14.90
CA MET A 12 -0.75 4.98 -15.82
C MET A 12 0.65 5.55 -16.11
N HIS A 13 0.79 6.87 -16.21
CA HIS A 13 2.10 7.51 -16.33
C HIS A 13 2.95 7.31 -15.07
N ALA A 14 2.37 7.47 -13.88
CA ALA A 14 3.05 7.24 -12.62
C ALA A 14 3.51 5.79 -12.48
N VAL A 15 2.66 4.82 -12.87
CA VAL A 15 3.01 3.39 -12.88
C VAL A 15 4.16 3.10 -13.84
N LYS A 16 4.15 3.67 -15.04
CA LYS A 16 5.24 3.50 -16.02
C LYS A 16 6.57 4.10 -15.58
N ALA A 17 6.55 5.06 -14.68
CA ALA A 17 7.76 5.66 -14.10
C ALA A 17 8.38 4.80 -13.00
N ILE A 18 7.70 3.73 -12.53
CA ILE A 18 8.28 2.78 -11.57
C ILE A 18 9.39 2.01 -12.30
N PRO A 19 10.64 2.03 -11.79
CA PRO A 19 11.71 1.25 -12.38
C PRO A 19 11.37 -0.24 -12.40
N ASP A 20 11.65 -0.90 -13.52
CA ASP A 20 11.50 -2.34 -13.65
C ASP A 20 12.79 -3.02 -13.19
N ASP A 21 12.78 -3.61 -12.02
CA ASP A 21 13.88 -4.37 -11.44
C ASP A 21 13.74 -5.89 -11.72
N GLY A 22 12.79 -6.29 -12.59
CA GLY A 22 12.43 -7.70 -12.81
C GLY A 22 13.59 -8.57 -13.27
N GLU A 23 14.44 -8.08 -14.17
CA GLU A 23 15.61 -8.83 -14.66
C GLU A 23 16.68 -8.98 -13.56
N ALA A 24 16.98 -7.91 -12.83
CA ALA A 24 17.93 -7.96 -11.71
C ALA A 24 17.45 -8.92 -10.62
N TYR A 25 16.14 -8.90 -10.31
CA TYR A 25 15.54 -9.82 -9.37
C TYR A 25 15.61 -11.28 -9.83
N ARG A 26 15.35 -11.54 -11.12
CA ARG A 26 15.48 -12.86 -11.72
C ARG A 26 16.91 -13.40 -11.60
N GLU A 27 17.90 -12.60 -11.94
CA GLU A 27 19.32 -12.98 -11.84
C GLU A 27 19.73 -13.25 -10.38
N ALA A 28 19.27 -12.44 -9.43
CA ALA A 28 19.52 -12.66 -8.01
C ALA A 28 18.95 -14.00 -7.52
N ILE A 29 17.73 -14.35 -7.93
CA ILE A 29 17.13 -15.67 -7.61
C ILE A 29 17.93 -16.80 -8.26
N LEU A 30 18.32 -16.68 -9.52
CA LEU A 30 19.09 -17.71 -10.21
C LEU A 30 20.48 -17.90 -9.57
N ASP A 31 21.12 -16.83 -9.15
CA ASP A 31 22.37 -16.89 -8.41
C ASP A 31 22.20 -17.64 -7.09
N TRP A 32 21.17 -17.26 -6.32
CA TRP A 32 20.85 -17.93 -5.05
C TRP A 32 20.55 -19.43 -5.23
N VAL A 33 19.76 -19.80 -6.25
CA VAL A 33 19.43 -21.20 -6.56
C VAL A 33 20.68 -22.01 -6.92
N ARG A 34 21.64 -21.41 -7.62
CA ARG A 34 22.89 -22.09 -8.06
C ARG A 34 23.90 -22.21 -6.94
N LYS A 35 24.03 -21.19 -6.09
CA LYS A 35 25.11 -21.08 -5.09
C LYS A 35 24.63 -21.37 -3.67
N GLY A 36 23.34 -21.35 -3.39
CA GLY A 36 22.79 -21.56 -2.06
C GLY A 36 23.29 -20.50 -1.07
N SER A 37 23.90 -20.96 0.04
CA SER A 37 24.48 -20.07 1.06
C SER A 37 25.68 -19.26 0.59
N ASP A 38 26.29 -19.61 -0.52
CA ASP A 38 27.47 -18.90 -1.06
C ASP A 38 27.06 -17.76 -2.02
N SER A 39 25.77 -17.58 -2.25
CA SER A 39 25.24 -16.45 -3.01
C SER A 39 25.42 -15.14 -2.27
N GLU A 40 25.78 -14.08 -2.99
CA GLU A 40 25.81 -12.73 -2.45
C GLU A 40 24.42 -12.21 -1.99
N PHE A 41 23.37 -12.86 -2.47
CA PHE A 41 21.97 -12.54 -2.11
C PHE A 41 21.46 -13.41 -0.93
N ALA A 42 22.22 -14.41 -0.49
CA ALA A 42 21.85 -15.19 0.68
C ALA A 42 22.06 -14.37 1.95
N LEU A 43 21.05 -14.37 2.82
CA LEU A 43 21.14 -13.71 4.10
C LEU A 43 21.76 -14.65 5.13
N THR A 44 22.68 -14.15 5.92
CA THR A 44 23.15 -14.83 7.14
C THR A 44 22.05 -14.84 8.19
N SER A 45 22.16 -15.73 9.18
CA SER A 45 21.20 -15.79 10.30
C SER A 45 21.09 -14.44 11.03
N ASP A 46 22.19 -13.73 11.22
CA ASP A 46 22.20 -12.44 11.91
C ASP A 46 21.51 -11.36 11.06
N GLU A 47 21.68 -11.38 9.74
CA GLU A 47 20.96 -10.47 8.84
C GLU A 47 19.46 -10.76 8.80
N VAL A 48 19.05 -12.04 8.83
CA VAL A 48 17.63 -12.41 8.94
C VAL A 48 17.04 -11.89 10.25
N ILE A 49 17.73 -12.09 11.38
CA ILE A 49 17.30 -11.57 12.69
C ILE A 49 17.21 -10.04 12.66
N ALA A 50 18.22 -9.35 12.11
CA ALA A 50 18.23 -7.89 12.02
C ALA A 50 17.09 -7.34 11.16
N ARG A 51 16.74 -8.02 10.06
CA ARG A 51 15.64 -7.63 9.15
C ARG A 51 14.25 -8.03 9.67
N SER A 52 14.18 -8.99 10.60
CA SER A 52 12.96 -9.48 11.23
C SER A 52 12.61 -8.74 12.53
N GLN A 53 13.07 -7.50 12.69
CA GLN A 53 12.76 -6.71 13.89
C GLN A 53 11.23 -6.56 14.06
N PRO A 54 10.75 -6.57 15.31
CA PRO A 54 9.34 -6.37 15.59
C PRO A 54 8.87 -5.02 15.04
N ARG A 55 7.60 -4.96 14.70
CA ARG A 55 6.96 -3.70 14.33
C ARG A 55 7.08 -2.70 15.46
N SER A 56 7.16 -1.42 15.13
CA SER A 56 7.06 -0.36 16.14
C SER A 56 5.69 -0.42 16.84
N ASP A 57 5.61 0.15 18.03
CA ASP A 57 4.34 0.23 18.77
C ASP A 57 3.24 0.94 17.94
N ASN A 58 3.61 1.96 17.18
CA ASN A 58 2.65 2.66 16.32
C ASN A 58 2.14 1.77 15.18
N GLU A 59 3.00 1.01 14.53
CA GLU A 59 2.60 0.05 13.48
C GLU A 59 1.73 -1.08 14.04
N ALA A 60 2.07 -1.60 15.22
CA ALA A 60 1.26 -2.61 15.89
C ALA A 60 -0.13 -2.08 16.27
N ARG A 61 -0.20 -0.86 16.81
CA ARG A 61 -1.46 -0.17 17.13
C ARG A 61 -2.25 0.16 15.87
N ALA A 62 -1.59 0.58 14.78
CA ALA A 62 -2.26 0.83 13.51
C ALA A 62 -2.96 -0.43 12.98
N THR A 63 -2.30 -1.59 13.08
CA THR A 63 -2.91 -2.88 12.72
C THR A 63 -4.17 -3.15 13.56
N ALA A 64 -4.09 -2.99 14.89
CA ALA A 64 -5.24 -3.19 15.76
C ALA A 64 -6.40 -2.22 15.46
N CYS A 65 -6.08 -0.95 15.17
CA CYS A 65 -7.09 0.04 14.78
C CYS A 65 -7.74 -0.32 13.44
N PHE A 66 -6.96 -0.79 12.48
CA PHE A 66 -7.50 -1.22 11.19
C PHE A 66 -8.47 -2.39 11.34
N GLU A 67 -8.11 -3.42 12.10
CA GLU A 67 -8.97 -4.57 12.41
C GLU A 67 -10.24 -4.18 13.16
N LEU A 68 -10.17 -3.19 14.07
CA LEU A 68 -11.36 -2.64 14.71
C LEU A 68 -12.29 -1.94 13.71
N GLY A 69 -11.73 -1.22 12.74
CA GLY A 69 -12.50 -0.63 11.64
C GLY A 69 -13.24 -1.70 10.85
N GLU A 70 -12.55 -2.77 10.45
CA GLU A 70 -13.13 -3.94 9.78
C GLU A 70 -14.26 -4.59 10.61
N TYR A 71 -14.04 -4.76 11.90
CA TYR A 71 -15.03 -5.33 12.80
C TYR A 71 -16.30 -4.48 12.86
N PHE A 72 -16.17 -3.14 13.06
CA PHE A 72 -17.33 -2.26 13.09
C PHE A 72 -18.04 -2.15 11.74
N HIS A 73 -17.30 -2.21 10.64
CA HIS A 73 -17.88 -2.26 9.30
C HIS A 73 -18.77 -3.50 9.13
N ARG A 74 -18.28 -4.69 9.51
CA ARG A 74 -19.06 -5.94 9.46
C ARG A 74 -20.31 -5.91 10.35
N LEU A 75 -20.30 -5.10 11.41
CA LEU A 75 -21.47 -4.88 12.25
C LEU A 75 -22.44 -3.81 11.70
N GLY A 76 -22.17 -3.23 10.53
CA GLY A 76 -22.96 -2.17 9.95
C GLY A 76 -22.78 -0.80 10.61
N ASN A 77 -21.77 -0.63 11.48
CA ASN A 77 -21.48 0.63 12.13
C ASN A 77 -20.37 1.40 11.36
N GLY A 78 -20.78 2.04 10.25
CA GLY A 78 -19.86 2.75 9.36
C GLY A 78 -19.14 3.91 10.02
N GLU A 79 -19.81 4.66 10.89
CA GLU A 79 -19.20 5.81 11.59
C GLU A 79 -18.01 5.37 12.46
N LYS A 80 -18.17 4.31 13.25
CA LYS A 80 -17.06 3.76 14.03
C LYS A 80 -15.98 3.13 13.17
N ALA A 81 -16.36 2.49 12.07
CA ALA A 81 -15.38 1.95 11.13
C ALA A 81 -14.46 3.04 10.59
N VAL A 82 -15.03 4.14 10.09
CA VAL A 82 -14.29 5.31 9.58
C VAL A 82 -13.37 5.89 10.66
N GLN A 83 -13.87 6.04 11.89
CA GLN A 83 -13.07 6.55 12.99
C GLN A 83 -11.80 5.71 13.23
N TRP A 84 -11.92 4.39 13.26
CA TRP A 84 -10.80 3.51 13.51
C TRP A 84 -9.84 3.42 12.32
N TRP A 85 -10.32 3.48 11.08
CA TRP A 85 -9.47 3.54 9.90
C TRP A 85 -8.67 4.84 9.82
N LYS A 86 -9.26 5.98 10.17
CA LYS A 86 -8.53 7.26 10.29
C LYS A 86 -7.41 7.17 11.33
N GLU A 87 -7.67 6.54 12.47
CA GLU A 87 -6.65 6.37 13.51
C GLU A 87 -5.53 5.41 13.04
N ALA A 88 -5.86 4.31 12.34
CA ALA A 88 -4.88 3.42 11.74
C ALA A 88 -3.95 4.16 10.77
N HIS A 89 -4.52 5.00 9.90
CA HIS A 89 -3.74 5.81 8.97
C HIS A 89 -2.87 6.85 9.69
N ARG A 90 -3.38 7.50 10.72
CA ARG A 90 -2.60 8.46 11.54
C ARG A 90 -1.37 7.80 12.19
N LEU A 91 -1.50 6.56 12.63
CA LEU A 91 -0.41 5.80 13.27
C LEU A 91 0.59 5.23 12.28
N HIS A 92 0.16 4.91 11.05
CA HIS A 92 1.00 4.32 10.01
C HIS A 92 0.65 4.91 8.62
N PRO A 93 0.99 6.18 8.37
CA PRO A 93 0.57 6.89 7.14
C PRO A 93 1.15 6.29 5.86
N GLN A 94 2.29 5.59 5.93
CA GLN A 94 2.90 4.93 4.77
C GLN A 94 2.21 3.62 4.37
N ASN A 95 1.26 3.11 5.16
CA ASN A 95 0.56 1.88 4.84
C ASN A 95 -0.58 2.11 3.84
N LEU A 96 -0.23 2.12 2.57
CA LEU A 96 -1.19 2.28 1.48
C LEU A 96 -2.23 1.16 1.44
N THR A 97 -1.89 -0.05 1.91
CA THR A 97 -2.82 -1.18 1.92
C THR A 97 -4.03 -0.90 2.79
N TYR A 98 -3.83 -0.39 4.01
CA TYR A 98 -4.94 0.00 4.89
C TYR A 98 -5.79 1.10 4.26
N LYS A 99 -5.14 2.10 3.70
CA LYS A 99 -5.80 3.21 3.05
C LYS A 99 -6.67 2.76 1.87
N ARG A 100 -6.13 1.93 0.99
CA ARG A 100 -6.87 1.38 -0.16
C ARG A 100 -8.07 0.54 0.26
N GLN A 101 -7.90 -0.32 1.25
CA GLN A 101 -9.01 -1.16 1.73
C GLN A 101 -10.12 -0.31 2.33
N ALA A 102 -9.79 0.67 3.17
CA ALA A 102 -10.78 1.56 3.75
C ALA A 102 -11.56 2.35 2.67
N TRP A 103 -10.91 2.84 1.63
CA TRP A 103 -11.57 3.50 0.50
C TRP A 103 -12.60 2.60 -0.19
N THR A 104 -12.30 1.31 -0.36
CA THR A 104 -13.22 0.38 -1.06
C THR A 104 -14.41 -0.06 -0.22
N LEU A 105 -14.32 0.06 1.10
CA LEU A 105 -15.36 -0.42 2.02
C LEU A 105 -16.37 0.67 2.39
N VAL A 106 -16.06 1.93 2.18
CA VAL A 106 -16.94 3.05 2.49
C VAL A 106 -17.78 3.41 1.26
N THR A 107 -19.07 3.61 1.50
CA THR A 107 -20.00 4.05 0.47
C THR A 107 -19.62 5.45 -0.02
N THR A 108 -19.47 5.60 -1.31
CA THR A 108 -19.23 6.90 -1.94
C THR A 108 -20.54 7.63 -2.24
N PRO A 109 -20.49 8.96 -2.44
CA PRO A 109 -21.66 9.75 -2.79
C PRO A 109 -22.38 9.25 -4.04
N ALA A 110 -23.69 9.49 -4.11
CA ALA A 110 -24.47 9.20 -5.31
C ALA A 110 -23.88 9.91 -6.54
N GLY A 111 -23.72 9.17 -7.64
CA GLY A 111 -23.11 9.68 -8.88
C GLY A 111 -21.60 9.43 -9.02
N ALA A 112 -20.95 8.86 -8.01
CA ALA A 112 -19.57 8.39 -8.15
C ALA A 112 -19.49 7.25 -9.18
N THR A 113 -18.41 7.22 -9.94
CA THR A 113 -18.13 6.12 -10.86
C THR A 113 -17.60 4.91 -10.09
N GLU A 114 -17.64 3.73 -10.72
CA GLU A 114 -17.00 2.53 -10.15
C GLU A 114 -15.51 2.75 -9.83
N TYR A 115 -14.84 3.58 -10.61
CA TYR A 115 -13.47 3.98 -10.37
C TYR A 115 -13.33 4.84 -9.10
N ASP A 116 -14.20 5.80 -8.89
CA ASP A 116 -14.21 6.66 -7.70
C ASP A 116 -14.47 5.84 -6.44
N LEU A 117 -15.35 4.83 -6.52
CA LEU A 117 -15.64 3.91 -5.42
C LEU A 117 -14.39 3.19 -4.90
N MET A 118 -13.44 2.90 -5.76
CA MET A 118 -12.24 2.12 -5.43
C MET A 118 -11.05 2.98 -5.02
N GLN A 119 -11.08 4.28 -5.32
CA GLN A 119 -9.88 5.13 -5.27
C GLN A 119 -10.01 6.33 -4.33
N GLY A 120 -11.20 6.59 -3.75
CA GLY A 120 -11.51 7.80 -2.98
C GLY A 120 -11.61 9.05 -3.91
N PRO A 121 -11.81 10.26 -3.36
CA PRO A 121 -12.03 10.53 -1.95
C PRO A 121 -13.39 10.06 -1.45
N ASN A 122 -13.50 9.83 -0.16
CA ASN A 122 -14.73 9.46 0.51
C ASN A 122 -14.71 9.86 1.99
N ASP A 123 -15.68 9.40 2.80
CA ASP A 123 -15.80 9.76 4.21
C ASP A 123 -14.59 9.38 5.06
N VAL A 124 -13.71 8.49 4.59
CA VAL A 124 -12.51 8.10 5.33
C VAL A 124 -11.37 9.07 5.10
N TYR A 125 -11.09 9.42 3.84
CA TYR A 125 -9.94 10.25 3.46
C TYR A 125 -10.35 11.28 2.40
N ASP A 126 -9.82 12.49 2.52
CA ASP A 126 -10.08 13.61 1.61
C ASP A 126 -9.26 13.53 0.30
N SER A 127 -8.34 12.56 0.20
CA SER A 127 -7.50 12.30 -0.95
C SER A 127 -7.95 11.05 -1.71
N ASN A 128 -7.52 10.91 -2.95
CA ASN A 128 -7.71 9.71 -3.74
C ASN A 128 -6.36 9.05 -4.09
N LEU A 129 -6.42 7.79 -4.55
CA LEU A 129 -5.20 7.04 -4.87
C LEU A 129 -4.35 7.73 -5.94
N VAL A 130 -4.97 8.35 -6.94
CA VAL A 130 -4.23 9.01 -8.02
C VAL A 130 -3.42 10.18 -7.49
N ASP A 131 -4.02 11.01 -6.64
CA ASP A 131 -3.33 12.16 -6.03
C ASP A 131 -2.17 11.69 -5.14
N GLU A 132 -2.38 10.62 -4.37
CA GLU A 132 -1.35 10.02 -3.52
C GLU A 132 -0.15 9.48 -4.32
N VAL A 133 -0.40 8.77 -5.42
CA VAL A 133 0.67 8.13 -6.21
C VAL A 133 1.33 9.08 -7.22
N THR A 134 0.68 10.19 -7.56
CA THR A 134 1.25 11.22 -8.45
C THR A 134 1.84 12.39 -7.67
N GLY A 135 1.58 12.48 -6.36
CA GLY A 135 2.13 13.48 -5.46
C GLY A 135 3.64 13.33 -5.22
N GLU A 136 4.15 14.10 -4.28
CA GLU A 136 5.56 14.08 -3.90
C GLU A 136 5.98 12.68 -3.42
N GLY A 137 7.02 12.11 -4.03
CA GLY A 137 7.49 10.74 -3.78
C GLY A 137 6.80 9.66 -4.63
N GLY A 138 5.66 9.97 -5.24
CA GLY A 138 4.95 9.05 -6.14
C GLY A 138 4.73 7.65 -5.56
N PHE A 139 4.63 6.64 -6.41
CA PHE A 139 4.57 5.24 -5.99
C PHE A 139 5.79 4.79 -5.17
N GLY A 140 6.94 5.42 -5.36
CA GLY A 140 8.18 5.06 -4.66
C GLY A 140 8.09 5.13 -3.14
N GLN A 141 7.23 6.00 -2.59
CA GLN A 141 7.02 6.11 -1.14
C GLN A 141 6.31 4.89 -0.53
N PHE A 142 5.59 4.10 -1.36
CA PHE A 142 4.81 2.94 -0.92
C PHE A 142 5.45 1.61 -1.31
N ILE A 143 6.53 1.62 -2.09
CA ILE A 143 7.20 0.41 -2.58
C ILE A 143 8.42 0.16 -1.73
N ILE A 144 8.37 -0.89 -0.92
CA ILE A 144 9.55 -1.44 -0.27
C ILE A 144 10.28 -2.27 -1.32
N ARG A 145 11.38 -1.71 -1.85
CA ARG A 145 12.24 -2.49 -2.75
C ARG A 145 13.11 -3.43 -1.94
N PRO A 146 13.18 -4.72 -2.33
CA PRO A 146 14.25 -5.56 -1.82
C PRO A 146 15.59 -4.91 -2.19
N ARG A 147 16.51 -4.88 -1.26
CA ARG A 147 17.90 -4.53 -1.60
C ARG A 147 18.47 -5.71 -2.37
N LEU A 148 18.54 -5.54 -3.68
CA LEU A 148 19.33 -6.41 -4.56
C LEU A 148 20.78 -6.04 -4.42
#